data_e03e93ce540658fdf5a7f63d39856876
#
_entry.id   e03e93ce540658fdf5a7f63d39856876
#
_cell.length_a   1.000
_cell.length_b   1.000
_cell.length_c   1.000
_cell.angle_alpha   90.00
_cell.angle_beta   90.00
_cell.angle_gamma   90.00
#
_symmetry.space_group_name_H-M   'P 1'
#
loop_
_entity.id
_entity.type
_entity.pdbx_description
1 polymer ?
#
loop_
_entity_poly.entity_id
_entity_poly.type
_entity_poly.pdbx_seq_one_letter_code
_entity_poly.pdbx_strand_id
1 'polypeptide(L)'
;MFASIRRYRLRRGSMDELTRRVDEGFAEEIGRQPGFVAYEFIDCRDGEIMTLSVFREADQAEASRELAERWTEENLQDLEFGRLEPMRGAILVSRAAEDMLEPTHAGAARKFATVRRYALRSGSIPALMHTLDERFADQIEAMDGFDAYHALDCGGGEIASISLLRDPAAAEDSDELALEFARRELGDFDIERTEVVGGEVVVSRASVELLEPAHA
;
A
#
# COMPACT_ATOMS: atom_id res chain seq x y z
N MET A 1 8.83 6.99 7.84
CA MET A 1 7.38 6.76 7.63
C MET A 1 7.01 5.35 8.05
N PHE A 2 5.75 5.11 8.39
CA PHE A 2 5.25 3.81 8.83
C PHE A 2 3.94 3.48 8.10
N ALA A 3 3.84 2.28 7.52
CA ALA A 3 2.67 1.84 6.78
C ALA A 3 1.89 0.75 7.53
N SER A 4 0.57 0.76 7.36
CA SER A 4 -0.34 -0.28 7.80
C SER A 4 -1.21 -0.71 6.62
N ILE A 5 -1.12 -1.98 6.25
CA ILE A 5 -1.92 -2.61 5.21
C ILE A 5 -2.92 -3.51 5.89
N ARG A 6 -4.21 -3.28 5.68
CA ARG A 6 -5.27 -4.10 6.23
C ARG A 6 -6.06 -4.71 5.10
N ARG A 7 -6.45 -5.97 5.27
CA ARG A 7 -7.22 -6.70 4.27
C ARG A 7 -8.53 -7.19 4.88
N TYR A 8 -9.57 -7.15 4.07
CA TYR A 8 -10.90 -7.56 4.47
C TYR A 8 -11.58 -8.30 3.33
N ARG A 9 -12.60 -9.07 3.66
CA ARG A 9 -13.53 -9.65 2.70
C ARG A 9 -14.94 -9.20 3.02
N LEU A 10 -15.55 -8.45 2.11
CA LEU A 10 -16.95 -8.06 2.19
C LEU A 10 -17.82 -9.31 1.96
N ARG A 11 -18.56 -9.73 2.97
CA ARG A 11 -19.44 -10.91 2.94
C ARG A 11 -20.88 -10.56 2.63
N ARG A 12 -21.31 -9.36 3.04
CA ARG A 12 -22.63 -8.82 2.80
C ARG A 12 -22.56 -7.30 2.61
N GLY A 13 -23.21 -6.81 1.56
CA GLY A 13 -23.27 -5.41 1.21
C GLY A 13 -22.85 -5.16 -0.24
N SER A 14 -22.76 -3.89 -0.61
CA SER A 14 -22.34 -3.42 -1.93
C SER A 14 -20.96 -2.77 -1.84
N MET A 15 -20.05 -3.09 -2.75
CA MET A 15 -18.74 -2.46 -2.86
C MET A 15 -18.91 -0.96 -3.19
N ASP A 16 -19.79 -0.60 -4.11
CA ASP A 16 -20.05 0.79 -4.49
C ASP A 16 -20.50 1.62 -3.29
N GLU A 17 -21.41 1.08 -2.47
CA GLU A 17 -21.91 1.77 -1.28
C GLU A 17 -20.83 1.90 -0.21
N LEU A 18 -20.01 0.86 -0.03
CA LEU A 18 -18.87 0.91 0.89
C LEU A 18 -17.85 1.95 0.43
N THR A 19 -17.47 1.94 -0.86
CA THR A 19 -16.52 2.89 -1.45
C THR A 19 -17.01 4.33 -1.26
N ARG A 20 -18.30 4.59 -1.52
CA ARG A 20 -18.90 5.92 -1.33
C ARG A 20 -18.81 6.37 0.13
N ARG A 21 -19.18 5.52 1.09
CA ARG A 21 -19.10 5.86 2.53
C ARG A 21 -17.66 6.10 2.99
N VAL A 22 -16.70 5.30 2.50
CA VAL A 22 -15.28 5.50 2.80
C VAL A 22 -14.79 6.83 2.23
N ASP A 23 -15.15 7.17 1.00
CA ASP A 23 -14.75 8.42 0.34
C ASP A 23 -15.30 9.66 1.06
N GLU A 24 -16.62 9.67 1.32
CA GLU A 24 -17.33 10.81 1.93
C GLU A 24 -17.08 10.95 3.46
N GLY A 25 -16.63 9.88 4.13
CA GLY A 25 -16.48 9.86 5.58
C GLY A 25 -15.05 9.54 6.04
N PHE A 26 -14.66 8.27 5.97
CA PHE A 26 -13.40 7.82 6.56
C PHE A 26 -12.15 8.47 5.96
N ALA A 27 -12.10 8.62 4.63
CA ALA A 27 -10.96 9.22 3.95
C ALA A 27 -10.70 10.68 4.38
N GLU A 28 -11.78 11.43 4.64
CA GLU A 28 -11.69 12.78 5.18
C GLU A 28 -11.24 12.79 6.65
N GLU A 29 -11.70 11.84 7.44
CA GLU A 29 -11.39 11.77 8.87
C GLU A 29 -9.95 11.33 9.12
N ILE A 30 -9.46 10.30 8.39
CA ILE A 30 -8.08 9.84 8.50
C ILE A 30 -7.09 10.89 7.97
N GLY A 31 -7.46 11.63 6.91
CA GLY A 31 -6.64 12.68 6.33
C GLY A 31 -6.37 13.86 7.28
N ARG A 32 -7.20 14.02 8.32
CA ARG A 32 -7.02 15.06 9.36
C ARG A 32 -6.21 14.60 10.57
N GLN A 33 -5.79 13.32 10.61
CA GLN A 33 -5.03 12.81 11.74
C GLN A 33 -3.61 13.36 11.76
N PRO A 34 -3.04 13.59 12.95
CA PRO A 34 -1.65 14.02 13.08
C PRO A 34 -0.70 13.03 12.39
N GLY A 35 0.24 13.56 11.61
CA GLY A 35 1.24 12.76 10.89
C GLY A 35 0.71 11.94 9.73
N PHE A 36 -0.51 12.22 9.26
CA PHE A 36 -1.05 11.60 8.06
C PHE A 36 -0.18 11.88 6.83
N VAL A 37 0.11 10.84 6.05
CA VAL A 37 0.88 10.91 4.80
C VAL A 37 0.03 10.46 3.62
N ALA A 38 -0.55 9.26 3.68
CA ALA A 38 -1.39 8.75 2.59
C ALA A 38 -2.44 7.74 3.09
N TYR A 39 -3.52 7.64 2.35
CA TYR A 39 -4.56 6.61 2.50
C TYR A 39 -5.04 6.15 1.13
N GLU A 40 -5.05 4.81 0.93
CA GLU A 40 -5.57 4.16 -0.26
C GLU A 40 -6.61 3.11 0.14
N PHE A 41 -7.79 3.14 -0.50
CA PHE A 41 -8.80 2.10 -0.43
C PHE A 41 -8.85 1.40 -1.78
N ILE A 42 -8.62 0.08 -1.77
CA ILE A 42 -8.32 -0.72 -2.95
C ILE A 42 -9.37 -1.84 -3.07
N ASP A 43 -10.07 -1.89 -4.19
CA ASP A 43 -10.92 -3.00 -4.57
C ASP A 43 -10.08 -4.08 -5.27
N CYS A 44 -9.84 -5.18 -4.58
CA CYS A 44 -9.08 -6.33 -5.09
C CYS A 44 -9.97 -7.34 -5.85
N ARG A 45 -11.22 -6.98 -6.12
CA ARG A 45 -12.27 -7.80 -6.73
C ARG A 45 -12.77 -8.93 -5.82
N ASP A 46 -13.83 -9.61 -6.25
CA ASP A 46 -14.47 -10.75 -5.54
C ASP A 46 -14.80 -10.45 -4.06
N GLY A 47 -15.07 -9.18 -3.74
CA GLY A 47 -15.34 -8.71 -2.38
C GLY A 47 -14.10 -8.59 -1.49
N GLU A 48 -12.92 -8.82 -2.02
CA GLU A 48 -11.68 -8.56 -1.28
C GLU A 48 -11.32 -7.07 -1.35
N ILE A 49 -10.95 -6.55 -0.20
CA ILE A 49 -10.62 -5.15 0.02
C ILE A 49 -9.27 -5.06 0.68
N MET A 50 -8.48 -4.10 0.25
CA MET A 50 -7.24 -3.74 0.92
C MET A 50 -7.22 -2.25 1.23
N THR A 51 -6.70 -1.87 2.39
CA THR A 51 -6.43 -0.46 2.73
C THR A 51 -4.95 -0.30 3.04
N LEU A 52 -4.36 0.76 2.51
CA LEU A 52 -3.03 1.22 2.87
C LEU A 52 -3.18 2.54 3.60
N SER A 53 -2.58 2.66 4.78
CA SER A 53 -2.46 3.93 5.49
C SER A 53 -0.99 4.18 5.81
N VAL A 54 -0.50 5.36 5.49
CA VAL A 54 0.88 5.79 5.76
C VAL A 54 0.86 6.97 6.71
N PHE A 55 1.71 6.91 7.74
CA PHE A 55 1.91 7.94 8.73
C PHE A 55 3.41 8.21 8.92
N ARG A 56 3.75 9.36 9.51
CA ARG A 56 5.15 9.68 9.82
C ARG A 56 5.75 8.73 10.85
N GLU A 57 4.97 8.39 11.88
CA GLU A 57 5.44 7.61 13.03
C GLU A 57 4.54 6.38 13.29
N ALA A 58 5.12 5.37 13.94
CA ALA A 58 4.44 4.10 14.22
C ALA A 58 3.25 4.24 15.18
N ASP A 59 3.34 5.12 16.18
CA ASP A 59 2.26 5.39 17.15
C ASP A 59 1.06 6.07 16.48
N GLN A 60 1.31 6.95 15.50
CA GLN A 60 0.25 7.58 14.71
C GLN A 60 -0.46 6.55 13.82
N ALA A 61 0.29 5.62 13.21
CA ALA A 61 -0.29 4.51 12.45
C ALA A 61 -1.12 3.58 13.34
N GLU A 62 -0.71 3.34 14.58
CA GLU A 62 -1.50 2.56 15.55
C GLU A 62 -2.77 3.30 15.99
N ALA A 63 -2.69 4.61 16.24
CA ALA A 63 -3.87 5.42 16.55
C ALA A 63 -4.89 5.43 15.40
N SER A 64 -4.41 5.37 14.14
CA SER A 64 -5.29 5.27 12.96
C SER A 64 -6.07 3.95 12.92
N ARG A 65 -5.56 2.89 13.55
CA ARG A 65 -6.27 1.60 13.68
C ARG A 65 -7.50 1.74 14.58
N GLU A 66 -7.34 2.41 15.71
CA GLU A 66 -8.46 2.65 16.63
C GLU A 66 -9.53 3.54 15.99
N LEU A 67 -9.10 4.53 15.21
CA LEU A 67 -9.99 5.36 14.41
C LEU A 67 -10.80 4.51 13.42
N ALA A 68 -10.12 3.64 12.65
CA ALA A 68 -10.76 2.80 11.66
C ALA A 68 -11.76 1.80 12.29
N GLU A 69 -11.43 1.20 13.43
CA GLU A 69 -12.32 0.30 14.17
C GLU A 69 -13.58 1.03 14.62
N ARG A 70 -13.44 2.16 15.29
CA ARG A 70 -14.56 2.99 15.76
C ARG A 70 -15.43 3.45 14.60
N TRP A 71 -14.82 3.99 13.53
CA TRP A 71 -15.57 4.48 12.38
C TRP A 71 -16.37 3.36 11.70
N THR A 72 -15.77 2.16 11.57
CA THR A 72 -16.43 0.97 11.02
C THR A 72 -17.63 0.56 11.87
N GLU A 73 -17.48 0.54 13.19
CA GLU A 73 -18.56 0.22 14.14
C GLU A 73 -19.72 1.22 14.08
N GLU A 74 -19.42 2.49 13.83
CA GLU A 74 -20.43 3.55 13.78
C GLU A 74 -21.14 3.65 12.42
N ASN A 75 -20.42 3.41 11.32
CA ASN A 75 -20.89 3.73 9.96
C ASN A 75 -21.17 2.53 9.05
N LEU A 76 -20.72 1.31 9.40
CA LEU A 76 -20.81 0.14 8.53
C LEU A 76 -21.54 -1.05 9.19
N GLN A 77 -22.46 -0.80 10.13
CA GLN A 77 -23.18 -1.84 10.89
C GLN A 77 -24.05 -2.76 10.03
N ASP A 78 -24.49 -2.28 8.87
CA ASP A 78 -25.31 -3.02 7.90
C ASP A 78 -24.47 -3.87 6.93
N LEU A 79 -23.13 -3.73 6.97
CA LEU A 79 -22.20 -4.51 6.19
C LEU A 79 -21.53 -5.59 7.06
N GLU A 80 -21.08 -6.66 6.43
CA GLU A 80 -20.40 -7.75 7.12
C GLU A 80 -19.02 -7.99 6.50
N PHE A 81 -17.97 -7.94 7.34
CA PHE A 81 -16.59 -8.10 6.93
C PHE A 81 -15.93 -9.31 7.62
N GLY A 82 -15.15 -10.07 6.85
CA GLY A 82 -14.12 -10.96 7.37
C GLY A 82 -12.78 -10.24 7.39
N ARG A 83 -12.07 -10.24 8.51
CA ARG A 83 -10.69 -9.74 8.58
C ARG A 83 -9.73 -10.79 8.03
N LEU A 84 -8.74 -10.33 7.26
CA LEU A 84 -7.59 -11.11 6.81
C LEU A 84 -6.33 -10.60 7.53
N GLU A 85 -5.23 -11.33 7.39
CA GLU A 85 -3.99 -11.00 8.08
C GLU A 85 -3.46 -9.61 7.65
N PRO A 86 -3.27 -8.68 8.61
CA PRO A 86 -2.73 -7.37 8.31
C PRO A 86 -1.21 -7.42 8.16
N MET A 87 -0.64 -6.47 7.41
CA MET A 87 0.79 -6.20 7.40
C MET A 87 1.04 -4.78 7.90
N ARG A 88 2.18 -4.55 8.56
CA ARG A 88 2.60 -3.23 9.00
C ARG A 88 4.11 -3.18 9.12
N GLY A 89 4.70 -2.04 8.82
CA GLY A 89 6.15 -1.91 8.89
C GLY A 89 6.66 -0.51 8.66
N ALA A 90 7.94 -0.32 8.96
CA ALA A 90 8.65 0.90 8.60
C ALA A 90 8.87 0.94 7.09
N ILE A 91 8.54 2.05 6.45
CA ILE A 91 8.90 2.32 5.06
C ILE A 91 10.38 2.73 5.05
N LEU A 92 11.22 1.91 4.42
CA LEU A 92 12.66 2.15 4.32
C LEU A 92 13.04 2.71 2.94
N VAL A 93 12.30 2.38 1.90
CA VAL A 93 12.46 2.96 0.56
C VAL A 93 11.13 3.54 0.10
N SER A 94 11.13 4.77 -0.38
CA SER A 94 9.93 5.46 -0.88
C SER A 94 10.25 6.34 -2.06
N ARG A 95 9.44 6.25 -3.11
CA ARG A 95 9.35 7.16 -4.25
C ARG A 95 7.89 7.45 -4.52
N ALA A 96 7.56 8.72 -4.83
CA ALA A 96 6.20 9.10 -5.20
C ALA A 96 6.23 10.27 -6.19
N ALA A 97 5.37 10.20 -7.20
CA ALA A 97 5.13 11.28 -8.15
C ALA A 97 4.14 12.32 -7.59
N GLU A 98 4.21 13.55 -8.09
CA GLU A 98 3.29 14.64 -7.69
C GLU A 98 1.82 14.28 -7.94
N ASP A 99 1.53 13.45 -8.94
CA ASP A 99 0.18 13.00 -9.28
C ASP A 99 -0.49 12.18 -8.17
N MET A 100 0.29 11.66 -7.20
CA MET A 100 -0.26 11.03 -5.99
C MET A 100 -1.04 12.00 -5.11
N LEU A 101 -0.75 13.30 -5.19
CA LEU A 101 -1.48 14.33 -4.44
C LEU A 101 -2.90 14.58 -4.97
N GLU A 102 -3.18 14.15 -6.22
CA GLU A 102 -4.54 14.21 -6.75
C GLU A 102 -5.40 13.13 -6.10
N PRO A 103 -6.47 13.51 -5.38
CA PRO A 103 -7.33 12.55 -4.72
C PRO A 103 -8.08 11.68 -5.74
N THR A 104 -8.23 10.40 -5.43
CA THR A 104 -9.16 9.51 -6.15
C THR A 104 -10.47 9.45 -5.37
N HIS A 105 -11.57 9.65 -6.07
CA HIS A 105 -12.92 9.61 -5.52
C HIS A 105 -13.70 8.41 -6.05
N ALA A 106 -14.72 7.99 -5.32
CA ALA A 106 -15.63 6.91 -5.70
C ALA A 106 -16.15 7.09 -7.14
N GLY A 107 -15.98 6.06 -7.98
CA GLY A 107 -16.36 6.08 -9.38
C GLY A 107 -15.40 6.77 -10.36
N ALA A 108 -14.24 7.24 -9.88
CA ALA A 108 -13.23 7.91 -10.69
C ALA A 108 -11.86 7.20 -10.63
N ALA A 109 -11.84 5.91 -10.36
CA ALA A 109 -10.61 5.15 -10.20
C ALA A 109 -9.70 5.22 -11.44
N ARG A 110 -8.42 5.49 -11.20
CA ARG A 110 -7.39 5.62 -12.24
C ARG A 110 -6.02 5.14 -11.79
N LYS A 111 -5.94 4.51 -10.61
CA LYS A 111 -4.70 3.99 -10.05
C LYS A 111 -4.88 2.51 -9.73
N PHE A 112 -3.81 1.76 -9.87
CA PHE A 112 -3.78 0.34 -9.54
C PHE A 112 -2.65 0.09 -8.57
N ALA A 113 -2.95 -0.62 -7.49
CA ALA A 113 -1.98 -1.01 -6.49
C ALA A 113 -1.61 -2.48 -6.68
N THR A 114 -0.33 -2.79 -6.54
CA THR A 114 0.16 -4.16 -6.37
C THR A 114 0.97 -4.23 -5.10
N VAL A 115 0.55 -5.10 -4.18
CA VAL A 115 1.25 -5.40 -2.93
C VAL A 115 1.87 -6.79 -3.05
N ARG A 116 3.18 -6.87 -2.81
CA ARG A 116 3.94 -8.12 -2.82
C ARG A 116 4.51 -8.36 -1.44
N ARG A 117 4.36 -9.57 -0.96
CA ARG A 117 4.86 -10.02 0.34
C ARG A 117 6.01 -10.99 0.15
N TYR A 118 7.06 -10.84 0.93
CA TYR A 118 8.25 -11.65 0.87
C TYR A 118 8.68 -12.12 2.26
N ALA A 119 9.30 -13.29 2.31
CA ALA A 119 10.01 -13.82 3.47
C ALA A 119 11.51 -13.84 3.18
N LEU A 120 12.31 -13.08 3.92
CA LEU A 120 13.76 -13.13 3.92
C LEU A 120 14.22 -14.15 4.97
N ARG A 121 14.74 -15.29 4.53
CA ARG A 121 15.21 -16.37 5.41
C ARG A 121 16.65 -16.22 5.82
N SER A 122 17.49 -15.65 4.95
CA SER A 122 18.86 -15.28 5.25
C SER A 122 19.30 -14.04 4.49
N GLY A 123 20.21 -13.30 5.06
CA GLY A 123 20.64 -11.99 4.58
C GLY A 123 20.29 -10.88 5.56
N SER A 124 20.66 -9.66 5.21
CA SER A 124 20.44 -8.48 6.04
C SER A 124 19.34 -7.60 5.42
N ILE A 125 18.32 -7.26 6.19
CA ILE A 125 17.27 -6.31 5.75
C ILE A 125 17.88 -4.98 5.31
N PRO A 126 18.81 -4.34 6.06
CA PRO A 126 19.44 -3.13 5.59
C PRO A 126 20.16 -3.29 4.24
N ALA A 127 20.88 -4.40 4.02
CA ALA A 127 21.55 -4.64 2.74
C ALA A 127 20.55 -4.85 1.58
N LEU A 128 19.46 -5.57 1.84
CA LEU A 128 18.39 -5.76 0.86
C LEU A 128 17.73 -4.42 0.50
N MET A 129 17.35 -3.63 1.51
CA MET A 129 16.72 -2.33 1.29
C MET A 129 17.63 -1.34 0.56
N HIS A 130 18.91 -1.34 0.89
CA HIS A 130 19.92 -0.57 0.15
C HIS A 130 20.01 -1.02 -1.33
N THR A 131 19.97 -2.33 -1.60
CA THR A 131 19.93 -2.83 -2.98
C THR A 131 18.66 -2.40 -3.71
N LEU A 132 17.50 -2.42 -3.03
CA LEU A 132 16.25 -1.95 -3.59
C LEU A 132 16.27 -0.45 -3.88
N ASP A 133 16.81 0.35 -2.96
CA ASP A 133 16.91 1.80 -3.10
C ASP A 133 17.81 2.19 -4.28
N GLU A 134 19.02 1.63 -4.35
CA GLU A 134 20.01 2.00 -5.37
C GLU A 134 19.74 1.44 -6.76
N ARG A 135 19.01 0.31 -6.88
CA ARG A 135 18.94 -0.41 -8.15
C ARG A 135 17.53 -0.67 -8.65
N PHE A 136 16.54 -0.80 -7.77
CA PHE A 136 15.17 -1.09 -8.16
C PHE A 136 14.29 0.16 -8.19
N ALA A 137 14.44 1.05 -7.20
CA ALA A 137 13.58 2.23 -7.06
C ALA A 137 13.60 3.11 -8.31
N ASP A 138 14.76 3.35 -8.89
CA ASP A 138 14.90 4.15 -10.12
C ASP A 138 14.28 3.45 -11.34
N GLN A 139 14.33 2.10 -11.39
CA GLN A 139 13.74 1.34 -12.50
C GLN A 139 12.23 1.40 -12.49
N ILE A 140 11.61 1.25 -11.32
CA ILE A 140 10.16 1.32 -11.18
C ILE A 140 9.65 2.75 -11.32
N GLU A 141 10.39 3.74 -10.83
CA GLU A 141 10.07 5.18 -10.99
C GLU A 141 10.09 5.61 -12.46
N ALA A 142 10.95 5.00 -13.28
CA ALA A 142 11.04 5.28 -14.72
C ALA A 142 9.94 4.61 -15.56
N MET A 143 9.05 3.82 -14.96
CA MET A 143 7.94 3.19 -15.68
C MET A 143 6.88 4.22 -16.08
N ASP A 144 6.33 4.04 -17.28
CA ASP A 144 5.17 4.82 -17.70
C ASP A 144 4.00 4.62 -16.75
N GLY A 145 3.40 5.72 -16.29
CA GLY A 145 2.28 5.68 -15.36
C GLY A 145 2.66 5.39 -13.91
N PHE A 146 3.93 5.55 -13.55
CA PHE A 146 4.36 5.47 -12.16
C PHE A 146 3.69 6.53 -11.29
N ASP A 147 3.16 6.10 -10.14
CA ASP A 147 2.59 6.97 -9.12
C ASP A 147 3.37 6.86 -7.80
N ALA A 148 3.61 5.65 -7.28
CA ALA A 148 4.43 5.48 -6.09
C ALA A 148 5.03 4.06 -5.96
N TYR A 149 6.13 3.98 -5.21
CA TYR A 149 6.76 2.75 -4.75
C TYR A 149 7.20 2.87 -3.29
N HIS A 150 6.88 1.82 -2.50
CA HIS A 150 7.31 1.70 -1.11
C HIS A 150 7.83 0.30 -0.84
N ALA A 151 8.95 0.20 -0.10
CA ALA A 151 9.43 -1.06 0.46
C ALA A 151 9.47 -0.96 2.00
N LEU A 152 8.89 -1.96 2.66
CA LEU A 152 8.63 -2.00 4.09
C LEU A 152 9.40 -3.12 4.75
N ASP A 153 9.99 -2.83 5.90
CA ASP A 153 10.38 -3.85 6.89
C ASP A 153 9.21 -4.09 7.84
N CYS A 154 8.60 -5.27 7.73
CA CYS A 154 7.48 -5.68 8.59
C CYS A 154 7.94 -6.41 9.86
N GLY A 155 9.26 -6.59 10.03
CA GLY A 155 9.86 -7.31 11.13
C GLY A 155 9.91 -8.82 10.93
N GLY A 156 10.77 -9.50 11.68
CA GLY A 156 10.88 -10.97 11.64
C GLY A 156 11.32 -11.58 10.29
N GLY A 157 11.91 -10.77 9.40
CA GLY A 157 12.25 -11.20 8.04
C GLY A 157 11.08 -11.06 7.04
N GLU A 158 9.94 -10.54 7.46
CA GLU A 158 8.83 -10.22 6.58
C GLU A 158 9.04 -8.86 5.93
N ILE A 159 8.82 -8.80 4.62
CA ILE A 159 8.99 -7.60 3.80
C ILE A 159 7.74 -7.44 2.94
N ALA A 160 7.30 -6.21 2.76
CA ALA A 160 6.29 -5.87 1.78
C ALA A 160 6.82 -4.84 0.78
N SER A 161 6.43 -4.94 -0.48
CA SER A 161 6.56 -3.85 -1.45
C SER A 161 5.21 -3.47 -2.03
N ILE A 162 5.03 -2.19 -2.27
CA ILE A 162 3.81 -1.61 -2.80
C ILE A 162 4.18 -0.78 -4.01
N SER A 163 3.54 -1.03 -5.14
CA SER A 163 3.62 -0.17 -6.33
C SER A 163 2.24 0.36 -6.66
N LEU A 164 2.16 1.65 -7.00
CA LEU A 164 0.95 2.29 -7.52
C LEU A 164 1.23 2.79 -8.92
N LEU A 165 0.39 2.39 -9.88
CA LEU A 165 0.52 2.72 -11.31
C LEU A 165 -0.86 3.20 -11.82
N ARG A 166 -0.88 3.96 -12.93
CA ARG A 166 -2.10 4.58 -13.47
C ARG A 166 -2.99 3.66 -14.30
N ASP A 167 -2.48 2.50 -14.71
CA ASP A 167 -3.27 1.56 -15.49
C ASP A 167 -2.93 0.10 -15.14
N PRO A 168 -3.84 -0.85 -15.47
CA PRO A 168 -3.64 -2.25 -15.10
C PRO A 168 -2.48 -2.91 -15.83
N ALA A 169 -2.16 -2.50 -17.07
CA ALA A 169 -1.04 -3.08 -17.82
C ALA A 169 0.29 -2.67 -17.16
N ALA A 170 0.46 -1.39 -16.81
CA ALA A 170 1.62 -0.93 -16.06
C ALA A 170 1.76 -1.65 -14.70
N ALA A 171 0.64 -1.95 -14.03
CA ALA A 171 0.67 -2.73 -12.79
C ALA A 171 1.16 -4.18 -13.00
N GLU A 172 0.76 -4.83 -14.11
CA GLU A 172 1.27 -6.15 -14.51
C GLU A 172 2.76 -6.08 -14.88
N ASP A 173 3.17 -5.11 -15.69
CA ASP A 173 4.58 -4.88 -16.07
C ASP A 173 5.45 -4.62 -14.82
N SER A 174 4.94 -3.94 -13.80
CA SER A 174 5.65 -3.73 -12.54
C SER A 174 5.89 -5.03 -11.77
N ASP A 175 4.99 -6.01 -11.91
CA ASP A 175 5.19 -7.33 -11.29
C ASP A 175 6.26 -8.15 -12.03
N GLU A 176 6.28 -8.07 -13.36
CA GLU A 176 7.32 -8.70 -14.18
C GLU A 176 8.68 -8.08 -13.89
N LEU A 177 8.77 -6.75 -13.83
CA LEU A 177 9.99 -6.02 -13.47
C LEU A 177 10.53 -6.48 -12.10
N ALA A 178 9.65 -6.58 -11.08
CA ALA A 178 10.03 -7.02 -9.74
C ALA A 178 10.56 -8.47 -9.73
N LEU A 179 9.94 -9.37 -10.52
CA LEU A 179 10.40 -10.76 -10.66
C LEU A 179 11.75 -10.86 -11.37
N GLU A 180 11.93 -10.10 -12.43
CA GLU A 180 13.19 -10.08 -13.18
C GLU A 180 14.32 -9.52 -12.32
N PHE A 181 14.05 -8.40 -11.63
CA PHE A 181 15.01 -7.81 -10.70
C PHE A 181 15.41 -8.80 -9.60
N ALA A 182 14.46 -9.48 -8.97
CA ALA A 182 14.75 -10.45 -7.91
C ALA A 182 15.67 -11.57 -8.42
N ARG A 183 15.44 -12.10 -9.62
CA ARG A 183 16.27 -13.15 -10.22
C ARG A 183 17.69 -12.68 -10.54
N ARG A 184 17.85 -11.43 -10.97
CA ARG A 184 19.13 -10.89 -11.43
C ARG A 184 19.98 -10.33 -10.28
N GLU A 185 19.36 -9.63 -9.33
CA GLU A 185 20.06 -8.79 -8.37
C GLU A 185 20.01 -9.32 -6.93
N LEU A 186 19.04 -10.20 -6.60
CA LEU A 186 18.85 -10.67 -5.23
C LEU A 186 19.38 -12.10 -4.97
N GLY A 187 20.28 -12.59 -5.82
CA GLY A 187 20.85 -13.95 -5.70
C GLY A 187 21.63 -14.22 -4.40
N ASP A 188 22.13 -13.16 -3.75
CA ASP A 188 22.84 -13.25 -2.45
C ASP A 188 21.89 -13.29 -1.24
N PHE A 189 20.58 -13.12 -1.47
CA PHE A 189 19.55 -13.16 -0.43
C PHE A 189 18.70 -14.43 -0.59
N ASP A 190 18.43 -15.11 0.51
CA ASP A 190 17.41 -16.17 0.54
C ASP A 190 16.04 -15.53 0.78
N ILE A 191 15.46 -14.99 -0.28
CA ILE A 191 14.19 -14.29 -0.27
C ILE A 191 13.18 -15.03 -1.13
N GLU A 192 12.00 -15.27 -0.58
CA GLU A 192 10.88 -15.92 -1.27
C GLU A 192 9.66 -15.00 -1.32
N ARG A 193 9.06 -14.84 -2.51
CA ARG A 193 7.79 -14.15 -2.64
C ARG A 193 6.67 -15.07 -2.19
N THR A 194 5.97 -14.70 -1.13
CA THR A 194 4.92 -15.52 -0.49
C THR A 194 3.52 -15.18 -0.98
N GLU A 195 3.30 -13.92 -1.41
CA GLU A 195 1.98 -13.46 -1.87
C GLU A 195 2.10 -12.27 -2.81
N VAL A 196 1.14 -12.16 -3.73
CA VAL A 196 0.87 -10.95 -4.52
C VAL A 196 -0.63 -10.68 -4.50
N VAL A 197 -1.02 -9.46 -4.18
CA VAL A 197 -2.42 -9.01 -4.25
C VAL A 197 -2.43 -7.64 -4.91
N GLY A 198 -3.34 -7.45 -5.84
CA GLY A 198 -3.50 -6.16 -6.52
C GLY A 198 -4.96 -5.81 -6.70
N GLY A 199 -5.21 -4.56 -6.99
CA GLY A 199 -6.57 -4.06 -7.24
C GLY A 199 -6.59 -2.61 -7.67
N GLU A 200 -7.79 -2.16 -7.95
CA GLU A 200 -8.09 -0.80 -8.34
C GLU A 200 -8.19 0.11 -7.11
N VAL A 201 -7.42 1.20 -7.09
CA VAL A 201 -7.52 2.21 -6.04
C VAL A 201 -8.77 3.04 -6.28
N VAL A 202 -9.79 2.83 -5.48
CA VAL A 202 -11.10 3.46 -5.64
C VAL A 202 -11.31 4.71 -4.78
N VAL A 203 -10.48 4.89 -3.73
CA VAL A 203 -10.38 6.14 -2.96
C VAL A 203 -8.93 6.37 -2.58
N SER A 204 -8.42 7.58 -2.78
CA SER A 204 -7.09 7.96 -2.30
C SER A 204 -7.05 9.37 -1.72
N ARG A 205 -6.19 9.55 -0.71
CA ARG A 205 -5.81 10.84 -0.14
C ARG A 205 -4.32 10.84 0.15
N ALA A 206 -3.63 11.91 -0.18
CA ALA A 206 -2.22 12.08 0.14
C ALA A 206 -1.89 13.50 0.56
N SER A 207 -0.88 13.65 1.39
CA SER A 207 -0.28 14.92 1.76
C SER A 207 1.06 15.11 1.05
N VAL A 208 1.57 16.34 1.04
CA VAL A 208 2.86 16.66 0.41
C VAL A 208 4.04 15.90 1.02
N GLU A 209 3.91 15.41 2.25
CA GLU A 209 4.93 14.60 2.89
C GLU A 209 5.19 13.26 2.18
N LEU A 210 4.24 12.76 1.38
CA LEU A 210 4.43 11.57 0.56
C LEU A 210 5.56 11.73 -0.46
N LEU A 211 5.79 12.95 -0.94
CA LEU A 211 6.83 13.26 -1.92
C LEU A 211 8.25 13.30 -1.33
N GLU A 212 8.38 13.26 0.00
CA GLU A 212 9.69 13.15 0.63
C GLU A 212 10.23 11.72 0.45
N PRO A 213 11.30 11.50 -0.35
CA PRO A 213 11.82 10.16 -0.57
C PRO A 213 12.39 9.58 0.74
N ALA A 214 12.25 8.27 0.94
CA ALA A 214 12.97 7.55 1.97
C ALA A 214 14.05 6.70 1.31
N HIS A 215 15.26 6.77 1.87
CA HIS A 215 16.46 6.09 1.41
C HIS A 215 16.98 5.14 2.49
N ALA A 216 17.44 3.94 2.07
CA ALA A 216 17.98 2.89 2.93
C ALA A 216 19.51 2.83 2.94
#